data_7ca1fe3a4f174da81bfa5306fb6c44e2
#
_entry.id   7ca1fe3a4f174da81bfa5306fb6c44e2
#
_cell.length_a   1.000
_cell.length_b   1.000
_cell.length_c   1.000
_cell.angle_alpha   90.00
_cell.angle_beta   90.00
_cell.angle_gamma   90.00
#
_symmetry.space_group_name_H-M   'P 1'
#
loop_
_entity.id
_entity.type
_entity.pdbx_description
1 polymer ?
#
loop_
_entity_poly.entity_id
_entity_poly.type
_entity_poly.pdbx_seq_one_letter_code
_entity_poly.pdbx_strand_id
1 'polypeptide(L)'
;MRRSFAFKITLLTLAWLLLAIACQQVPAKVFWPVVFGALTTPVALGCTALLALYWLRRNWRVALLPVVALALTWPQVQRGLALHAPINEKVSTKNQELGGGKTLRSTFFAPPPNTVSLLSANVRIFNVYAQLRDPDFASSIGFIRWLAESPADVLCLQEYYDEPGGSKEDGSVFRSERALGRANGRHSFVSTTLTNAIGAEFGMAIFSRFVIVRRGVIPFGKLSQNHAMWADLVRPAARTGRGRPDTIRVFNLHLQSMAMADADIAKATESRAGLRQKAPNLLRRFRNGAVARGAQVDTVLACIARSPYPVLLAGDLNDPPYSYTYDQLADELQNAWATVGLGPGFTYNGRLPGLRIDQQFAGPQWQVRGCRVHREINWSDHFPVEAVYRLR
;
A
#
# COMPACT_ATOMS: atom_id res chain seq x y z
N MET A 1 29.70 -15.17 -38.83
CA MET A 1 28.40 -14.44 -38.72
C MET A 1 28.59 -13.24 -37.81
N ARG A 2 28.58 -12.02 -38.35
CA ARG A 2 28.52 -10.79 -37.50
C ARG A 2 27.18 -10.79 -36.78
N ARG A 3 27.18 -11.06 -35.45
CA ARG A 3 25.99 -10.93 -34.65
C ARG A 3 25.47 -9.49 -34.80
N SER A 4 24.23 -9.33 -35.26
CA SER A 4 23.67 -8.00 -35.52
C SER A 4 23.73 -7.14 -34.28
N PHE A 5 23.87 -5.83 -34.42
CA PHE A 5 23.85 -4.87 -33.31
C PHE A 5 22.61 -5.05 -32.40
N ALA A 6 21.43 -5.27 -33.00
CA ALA A 6 20.20 -5.56 -32.31
C ALA A 6 20.28 -6.81 -31.40
N PHE A 7 21.01 -7.85 -31.82
CA PHE A 7 21.20 -9.04 -30.99
C PHE A 7 22.03 -8.74 -29.73
N LYS A 8 23.06 -7.91 -29.87
CA LYS A 8 23.85 -7.46 -28.70
C LYS A 8 23.01 -6.64 -27.74
N ILE A 9 22.16 -5.73 -28.24
CA ILE A 9 21.22 -4.96 -27.40
C ILE A 9 20.31 -5.92 -26.65
N THR A 10 19.77 -6.95 -27.31
CA THR A 10 18.89 -7.94 -26.65
C THR A 10 19.61 -8.63 -25.50
N LEU A 11 20.85 -9.10 -25.69
CA LEU A 11 21.60 -9.73 -24.59
C LEU A 11 21.90 -8.78 -23.45
N LEU A 12 22.25 -7.52 -23.75
CA LEU A 12 22.46 -6.49 -22.70
C LEU A 12 21.19 -6.17 -21.93
N THR A 13 20.04 -6.08 -22.61
CA THR A 13 18.74 -5.84 -21.96
C THR A 13 18.36 -7.01 -21.06
N LEU A 14 18.57 -8.25 -21.49
CA LEU A 14 18.31 -9.43 -20.66
C LEU A 14 19.24 -9.49 -19.45
N ALA A 15 20.53 -9.18 -19.62
CA ALA A 15 21.46 -9.08 -18.49
C ALA A 15 21.06 -7.98 -17.51
N TRP A 16 20.62 -6.82 -18.03
CA TRP A 16 20.08 -5.75 -17.18
C TRP A 16 18.83 -6.19 -16.42
N LEU A 17 17.86 -6.86 -17.07
CA LEU A 17 16.66 -7.37 -16.42
C LEU A 17 17.02 -8.33 -15.26
N LEU A 18 17.93 -9.28 -15.49
CA LEU A 18 18.38 -10.20 -14.46
C LEU A 18 19.06 -9.47 -13.29
N LEU A 19 19.93 -8.51 -13.60
CA LEU A 19 20.58 -7.69 -12.58
C LEU A 19 19.57 -6.86 -11.77
N ALA A 20 18.58 -6.25 -12.43
CA ALA A 20 17.53 -5.46 -11.79
C ALA A 20 16.69 -6.31 -10.81
N ILE A 21 16.37 -7.55 -11.21
CA ILE A 21 15.67 -8.51 -10.34
C ILE A 21 16.57 -8.95 -9.16
N ALA A 22 17.84 -9.28 -9.43
CA ALA A 22 18.78 -9.65 -8.37
C ALA A 22 18.98 -8.53 -7.34
N CYS A 23 18.91 -7.26 -7.76
CA CYS A 23 18.99 -6.11 -6.88
C CYS A 23 17.83 -6.06 -5.84
N GLN A 24 16.68 -6.66 -6.12
CA GLN A 24 15.55 -6.72 -5.19
C GLN A 24 15.81 -7.67 -4.01
N GLN A 25 16.73 -8.65 -4.18
CA GLN A 25 17.08 -9.63 -3.15
C GLN A 25 18.14 -9.12 -2.17
N VAL A 26 18.80 -8.01 -2.48
CA VAL A 26 19.90 -7.49 -1.66
C VAL A 26 19.38 -6.38 -0.75
N PRO A 27 19.47 -6.55 0.60
CA PRO A 27 19.03 -5.51 1.51
C PRO A 27 19.91 -4.24 1.41
N ALA A 28 19.28 -3.08 1.44
CA ALA A 28 19.96 -1.77 1.33
C ALA A 28 21.03 -1.53 2.42
N LYS A 29 20.93 -2.22 3.57
CA LYS A 29 21.95 -2.18 4.62
C LYS A 29 23.30 -2.78 4.18
N VAL A 30 23.29 -3.73 3.24
CA VAL A 30 24.50 -4.39 2.71
C VAL A 30 25.09 -3.54 1.58
N PHE A 31 24.27 -3.15 0.61
CA PHE A 31 24.71 -2.34 -0.53
C PHE A 31 23.56 -1.46 -1.03
N TRP A 32 23.41 -0.28 -0.45
CA TRP A 32 22.26 0.60 -0.72
C TRP A 32 22.05 1.00 -2.20
N PRO A 33 23.08 1.08 -3.10
CA PRO A 33 22.85 1.44 -4.50
C PRO A 33 21.99 0.44 -5.27
N VAL A 34 21.82 -0.81 -4.77
CA VAL A 34 20.94 -1.82 -5.39
C VAL A 34 19.50 -1.33 -5.52
N VAL A 35 19.06 -0.42 -4.64
CA VAL A 35 17.70 0.14 -4.70
C VAL A 35 17.44 0.79 -6.05
N PHE A 36 18.40 1.51 -6.62
CA PHE A 36 18.26 2.09 -7.95
C PHE A 36 18.22 1.01 -9.04
N GLY A 37 19.04 -0.03 -8.93
CA GLY A 37 18.99 -1.17 -9.85
C GLY A 37 17.60 -1.81 -9.85
N ALA A 38 17.07 -2.10 -8.66
CA ALA A 38 15.73 -2.67 -8.48
C ALA A 38 14.62 -1.81 -9.10
N LEU A 39 14.67 -0.49 -8.90
CA LEU A 39 13.70 0.46 -9.46
C LEU A 39 13.70 0.52 -11.00
N THR A 40 14.75 0.03 -11.67
CA THR A 40 14.78 -0.04 -13.14
C THR A 40 14.04 -1.25 -13.72
N THR A 41 13.59 -2.19 -12.88
CA THR A 41 12.90 -3.41 -13.32
C THR A 41 11.75 -3.17 -14.30
N PRO A 42 10.80 -2.24 -14.06
CA PRO A 42 9.70 -2.01 -15.00
C PRO A 42 10.18 -1.53 -16.38
N VAL A 43 11.25 -0.73 -16.41
CA VAL A 43 11.86 -0.27 -17.68
C VAL A 43 12.52 -1.45 -18.40
N ALA A 44 13.28 -2.28 -17.68
CA ALA A 44 13.93 -3.46 -18.26
C ALA A 44 12.90 -4.46 -18.81
N LEU A 45 11.78 -4.69 -18.11
CA LEU A 45 10.65 -5.50 -18.58
C LEU A 45 10.03 -4.91 -19.86
N GLY A 46 9.77 -3.60 -19.88
CA GLY A 46 9.23 -2.91 -21.06
C GLY A 46 10.16 -3.02 -22.29
N CYS A 47 11.46 -2.78 -22.09
CA CYS A 47 12.47 -2.95 -23.16
C CYS A 47 12.52 -4.40 -23.65
N THR A 48 12.43 -5.38 -22.74
CA THR A 48 12.41 -6.80 -23.10
C THR A 48 11.18 -7.14 -23.94
N ALA A 49 10.00 -6.61 -23.58
CA ALA A 49 8.77 -6.78 -24.36
C ALA A 49 8.86 -6.16 -25.76
N LEU A 50 9.41 -4.95 -25.86
CA LEU A 50 9.63 -4.30 -27.17
C LEU A 50 10.60 -5.11 -28.05
N LEU A 51 11.66 -5.66 -27.48
CA LEU A 51 12.60 -6.54 -28.21
C LEU A 51 11.95 -7.86 -28.62
N ALA A 52 11.06 -8.42 -27.81
CA ALA A 52 10.27 -9.59 -28.19
C ALA A 52 9.42 -9.29 -29.43
N LEU A 53 8.69 -8.18 -29.45
CA LEU A 53 7.86 -7.73 -30.57
C LEU A 53 8.72 -7.45 -31.84
N TYR A 54 9.87 -6.80 -31.68
CA TYR A 54 10.81 -6.56 -32.78
C TYR A 54 11.28 -7.86 -33.42
N TRP A 55 11.73 -8.83 -32.62
CA TRP A 55 12.26 -10.10 -33.13
C TRP A 55 11.18 -11.03 -33.67
N LEU A 56 9.96 -11.01 -33.16
CA LEU A 56 8.83 -11.76 -33.74
C LEU A 56 8.58 -11.39 -35.20
N ARG A 57 8.81 -10.13 -35.58
CA ARG A 57 8.69 -9.66 -36.98
C ARG A 57 9.91 -9.94 -37.83
N ARG A 58 11.11 -10.06 -37.24
CA ARG A 58 12.36 -10.15 -37.95
C ARG A 58 12.96 -11.55 -37.98
N ASN A 59 12.93 -12.25 -36.85
CA ASN A 59 13.46 -13.62 -36.71
C ASN A 59 12.85 -14.26 -35.46
N TRP A 60 11.81 -15.05 -35.63
CA TRP A 60 11.07 -15.69 -34.54
C TRP A 60 11.94 -16.55 -33.61
N ARG A 61 13.04 -17.18 -34.15
CA ARG A 61 13.96 -17.99 -33.33
C ARG A 61 14.72 -17.16 -32.32
N VAL A 62 15.09 -15.92 -32.67
CA VAL A 62 15.73 -14.98 -31.75
C VAL A 62 14.71 -14.40 -30.76
N ALA A 63 13.45 -14.23 -31.19
CA ALA A 63 12.36 -13.77 -30.32
C ALA A 63 12.13 -14.70 -29.12
N LEU A 64 12.46 -15.98 -29.24
CA LEU A 64 12.33 -16.92 -28.11
C LEU A 64 13.12 -16.48 -26.88
N LEU A 65 14.26 -15.81 -27.02
CA LEU A 65 15.04 -15.33 -25.88
C LEU A 65 14.28 -14.33 -25.01
N PRO A 66 13.82 -13.15 -25.51
CA PRO A 66 13.07 -12.21 -24.70
C PRO A 66 11.67 -12.74 -24.32
N VAL A 67 11.02 -13.59 -25.13
CA VAL A 67 9.71 -14.19 -24.78
C VAL A 67 9.87 -15.15 -23.61
N VAL A 68 10.85 -16.03 -23.61
CA VAL A 68 11.13 -16.94 -22.49
C VAL A 68 11.53 -16.15 -21.25
N ALA A 69 12.35 -15.10 -21.39
CA ALA A 69 12.69 -14.24 -20.27
C ALA A 69 11.45 -13.59 -19.62
N LEU A 70 10.51 -13.06 -20.43
CA LEU A 70 9.24 -12.52 -19.92
C LEU A 70 8.36 -13.59 -19.28
N ALA A 71 8.32 -14.80 -19.83
CA ALA A 71 7.58 -15.91 -19.26
C ALA A 71 8.14 -16.33 -17.88
N LEU A 72 9.46 -16.47 -17.77
CA LEU A 72 10.14 -16.78 -16.51
C LEU A 72 10.02 -15.66 -15.47
N THR A 73 9.96 -14.40 -15.91
CA THR A 73 9.80 -13.23 -15.04
C THR A 73 8.35 -12.76 -14.95
N TRP A 74 7.37 -13.61 -15.30
CA TRP A 74 5.95 -13.27 -15.26
C TRP A 74 5.46 -12.74 -13.89
N PRO A 75 5.89 -13.31 -12.74
CA PRO A 75 5.57 -12.74 -11.44
C PRO A 75 6.02 -11.28 -11.29
N GLN A 76 7.18 -10.91 -11.86
CA GLN A 76 7.67 -9.53 -11.84
C GLN A 76 6.81 -8.61 -12.73
N VAL A 77 6.30 -9.11 -13.85
CA VAL A 77 5.34 -8.36 -14.69
C VAL A 77 4.07 -8.07 -13.90
N GLN A 78 3.51 -9.09 -13.24
CA GLN A 78 2.28 -8.95 -12.45
C GLN A 78 2.44 -8.01 -11.23
N ARG A 79 3.63 -7.92 -10.67
CA ARG A 79 3.92 -6.94 -9.60
C ARG A 79 3.69 -5.49 -10.05
N GLY A 80 4.05 -5.13 -11.27
CA GLY A 80 3.90 -3.77 -11.80
C GLY A 80 2.62 -3.55 -12.60
N LEU A 81 2.23 -4.55 -13.37
CA LEU A 81 1.06 -4.50 -14.24
C LEU A 81 0.25 -5.79 -14.08
N ALA A 82 -0.73 -5.75 -13.20
CA ALA A 82 -1.64 -6.87 -13.04
C ALA A 82 -2.56 -6.98 -14.27
N LEU A 83 -2.68 -8.19 -14.83
CA LEU A 83 -3.42 -8.48 -16.07
C LEU A 83 -4.47 -9.56 -15.79
N HIS A 84 -5.35 -9.29 -14.84
CA HIS A 84 -6.43 -10.21 -14.51
C HIS A 84 -7.76 -9.74 -15.13
N ALA A 85 -8.67 -10.70 -15.38
CA ALA A 85 -10.01 -10.37 -15.82
C ALA A 85 -10.74 -9.53 -14.76
N PRO A 86 -11.68 -8.66 -15.16
CA PRO A 86 -12.48 -7.89 -14.21
C PRO A 86 -13.09 -8.79 -13.15
N ILE A 87 -13.05 -8.31 -11.92
CA ILE A 87 -13.51 -9.07 -10.77
C ILE A 87 -15.03 -9.21 -10.80
N ASN A 88 -15.53 -10.46 -10.69
CA ASN A 88 -16.97 -10.76 -10.62
C ASN A 88 -17.54 -10.68 -9.18
N GLU A 89 -16.81 -10.05 -8.23
CA GLU A 89 -17.34 -9.83 -6.89
C GLU A 89 -18.44 -8.77 -6.92
N LYS A 90 -19.52 -9.04 -6.19
CA LYS A 90 -20.62 -8.07 -6.07
C LYS A 90 -20.11 -6.75 -5.51
N VAL A 91 -20.57 -5.66 -6.07
CA VAL A 91 -20.24 -4.31 -5.62
C VAL A 91 -21.51 -3.59 -5.17
N SER A 92 -21.37 -2.75 -4.15
CA SER A 92 -22.39 -1.83 -3.67
C SER A 92 -21.96 -0.42 -3.99
N THR A 93 -22.84 0.37 -4.57
CA THR A 93 -22.58 1.78 -4.85
C THR A 93 -23.22 2.62 -3.76
N LYS A 94 -22.45 3.55 -3.21
CA LYS A 94 -22.92 4.58 -2.28
C LYS A 94 -22.73 5.96 -2.89
N ASN A 95 -23.71 6.81 -2.73
CA ASN A 95 -23.66 8.21 -3.10
C ASN A 95 -23.51 9.03 -1.82
N GLN A 96 -22.50 9.89 -1.76
CA GLN A 96 -22.27 10.81 -0.67
C GLN A 96 -22.42 12.23 -1.20
N GLU A 97 -23.33 12.99 -0.62
CA GLU A 97 -23.47 14.41 -0.93
C GLU A 97 -22.28 15.19 -0.33
N LEU A 98 -21.59 15.91 -1.21
CA LEU A 98 -20.57 16.88 -0.88
C LEU A 98 -21.22 18.26 -0.96
N GLY A 99 -20.83 19.19 -0.11
CA GLY A 99 -21.34 20.56 -0.16
C GLY A 99 -21.33 21.15 -1.59
N GLY A 100 -22.27 22.06 -1.90
CA GLY A 100 -22.37 22.70 -3.22
C GLY A 100 -23.03 21.86 -4.31
N GLY A 101 -23.87 20.89 -3.96
CA GLY A 101 -24.62 20.05 -4.93
C GLY A 101 -23.81 18.99 -5.65
N LYS A 102 -22.58 18.74 -5.22
CA LYS A 102 -21.73 17.68 -5.75
C LYS A 102 -22.02 16.36 -5.04
N THR A 103 -22.13 15.28 -5.80
CA THR A 103 -22.31 13.93 -5.29
C THR A 103 -21.08 13.08 -5.60
N LEU A 104 -20.45 12.53 -4.58
CA LEU A 104 -19.42 11.52 -4.73
C LEU A 104 -20.07 10.14 -4.86
N ARG A 105 -19.77 9.45 -5.94
CA ARG A 105 -20.20 8.06 -6.15
C ARG A 105 -19.05 7.11 -5.85
N SER A 106 -19.14 6.37 -4.76
CA SER A 106 -18.17 5.35 -4.39
C SER A 106 -18.74 3.96 -4.54
N THR A 107 -17.89 3.03 -4.97
CA THR A 107 -18.27 1.63 -5.15
C THR A 107 -17.40 0.77 -4.28
N PHE A 108 -18.00 0.08 -3.33
CA PHE A 108 -17.34 -0.86 -2.42
C PHE A 108 -17.62 -2.30 -2.83
N PHE A 109 -16.76 -3.24 -2.43
CA PHE A 109 -17.13 -4.64 -2.49
C PHE A 109 -18.29 -4.94 -1.54
N ALA A 110 -19.22 -5.80 -1.99
CA ALA A 110 -20.30 -6.37 -1.18
C ALA A 110 -20.05 -7.88 -1.03
N PRO A 111 -19.05 -8.27 -0.23
CA PRO A 111 -18.56 -9.63 -0.20
C PRO A 111 -19.56 -10.59 0.45
N PRO A 112 -19.57 -11.88 0.03
CA PRO A 112 -20.37 -12.90 0.68
C PRO A 112 -19.97 -13.11 2.14
N PRO A 113 -20.84 -13.67 2.99
CA PRO A 113 -20.63 -13.83 4.43
C PRO A 113 -19.34 -14.58 4.81
N ASN A 114 -18.88 -15.52 3.99
CA ASN A 114 -17.68 -16.33 4.23
C ASN A 114 -16.36 -15.65 3.81
N THR A 115 -16.39 -14.35 3.58
CA THR A 115 -15.23 -13.55 3.20
C THR A 115 -14.90 -12.51 4.27
N VAL A 116 -13.73 -11.89 4.14
CA VAL A 116 -13.28 -10.72 4.91
C VAL A 116 -12.93 -9.63 3.92
N SER A 117 -13.53 -8.45 4.10
CA SER A 117 -13.15 -7.24 3.39
C SER A 117 -12.28 -6.34 4.27
N LEU A 118 -11.16 -5.89 3.71
CA LEU A 118 -10.20 -5.04 4.38
C LEU A 118 -9.96 -3.78 3.53
N LEU A 119 -10.10 -2.61 4.14
CA LEU A 119 -9.81 -1.32 3.54
C LEU A 119 -8.64 -0.69 4.27
N SER A 120 -7.59 -0.32 3.52
CA SER A 120 -6.41 0.38 4.03
C SER A 120 -6.35 1.78 3.46
N ALA A 121 -6.01 2.77 4.31
CA ALA A 121 -5.85 4.14 3.90
C ALA A 121 -4.82 4.87 4.76
N ASN A 122 -3.81 5.47 4.12
CA ASN A 122 -3.06 6.55 4.74
C ASN A 122 -3.94 7.81 4.68
N VAL A 123 -4.41 8.26 5.85
CA VAL A 123 -5.41 9.33 5.95
C VAL A 123 -4.79 10.73 6.07
N ARG A 124 -3.45 10.83 6.01
CA ARG A 124 -2.72 12.11 6.06
C ARG A 124 -3.25 13.03 7.16
N ILE A 125 -3.36 12.49 8.40
CA ILE A 125 -3.92 13.17 9.58
C ILE A 125 -5.25 13.89 9.30
N PHE A 126 -6.06 13.37 8.37
CA PHE A 126 -7.32 13.98 7.89
C PHE A 126 -7.17 15.47 7.50
N ASN A 127 -6.01 15.87 6.99
CA ASN A 127 -5.71 17.25 6.58
C ASN A 127 -5.94 18.30 7.68
N VAL A 128 -5.72 17.97 8.95
CA VAL A 128 -5.99 18.86 10.08
C VAL A 128 -5.14 20.15 10.07
N TYR A 129 -3.92 20.11 9.52
CA TYR A 129 -3.05 21.28 9.48
C TYR A 129 -3.52 22.33 8.47
N ALA A 130 -3.37 23.61 8.83
CA ALA A 130 -3.84 24.75 8.03
C ALA A 130 -3.37 24.74 6.57
N GLN A 131 -2.14 24.25 6.29
CA GLN A 131 -1.60 24.13 4.94
C GLN A 131 -2.16 22.97 4.13
N LEU A 132 -2.91 22.05 4.75
CA LEU A 132 -3.49 20.86 4.12
C LEU A 132 -5.01 20.95 4.02
N ARG A 133 -5.64 21.71 4.92
CA ARG A 133 -7.09 21.80 5.01
C ARG A 133 -7.68 22.69 3.93
N ASP A 134 -8.84 22.31 3.48
CA ASP A 134 -9.72 23.14 2.68
C ASP A 134 -10.68 23.96 3.57
N PRO A 135 -11.37 24.96 3.01
CA PRO A 135 -12.39 25.68 3.73
C PRO A 135 -13.43 24.72 4.33
N ASP A 136 -13.89 25.02 5.54
CA ASP A 136 -14.94 24.25 6.26
C ASP A 136 -14.59 22.77 6.50
N PHE A 137 -13.31 22.38 6.42
CA PHE A 137 -12.85 20.99 6.60
C PHE A 137 -13.58 19.97 5.71
N ALA A 138 -14.01 20.37 4.52
CA ALA A 138 -14.86 19.54 3.67
C ALA A 138 -14.19 18.21 3.31
N SER A 139 -12.88 18.19 3.00
CA SER A 139 -12.12 16.95 2.75
C SER A 139 -12.02 16.06 4.00
N SER A 140 -11.77 16.66 5.17
CA SER A 140 -11.67 15.93 6.44
C SER A 140 -13.00 15.27 6.79
N ILE A 141 -14.09 16.05 6.77
CA ILE A 141 -15.46 15.56 7.04
C ILE A 141 -15.84 14.49 6.01
N GLY A 142 -15.57 14.76 4.73
CA GLY A 142 -15.85 13.86 3.62
C GLY A 142 -15.15 12.51 3.82
N PHE A 143 -13.86 12.53 4.16
CA PHE A 143 -13.06 11.32 4.31
C PHE A 143 -13.48 10.50 5.53
N ILE A 144 -13.66 11.14 6.70
CA ILE A 144 -14.12 10.47 7.91
C ILE A 144 -15.50 9.83 7.67
N ARG A 145 -16.44 10.55 7.05
CA ARG A 145 -17.76 10.03 6.70
C ARG A 145 -17.67 8.85 5.74
N TRP A 146 -16.87 8.95 4.69
CA TRP A 146 -16.70 7.88 3.71
C TRP A 146 -16.16 6.59 4.36
N LEU A 147 -15.15 6.71 5.24
CA LEU A 147 -14.63 5.59 6.01
C LEU A 147 -15.68 5.01 6.96
N ALA A 148 -16.44 5.88 7.63
CA ALA A 148 -17.50 5.47 8.54
C ALA A 148 -18.60 4.67 7.83
N GLU A 149 -19.00 5.10 6.65
CA GLU A 149 -20.03 4.47 5.81
C GLU A 149 -19.52 3.25 5.03
N SER A 150 -18.21 3.01 5.01
CA SER A 150 -17.64 1.84 4.33
C SER A 150 -18.23 0.54 4.88
N PRO A 151 -18.65 -0.40 4.00
CA PRO A 151 -19.10 -1.71 4.41
C PRO A 151 -17.96 -2.65 4.81
N ALA A 152 -16.70 -2.25 4.64
CA ALA A 152 -15.54 -3.09 4.95
C ALA A 152 -15.58 -3.62 6.38
N ASP A 153 -15.19 -4.89 6.55
CA ASP A 153 -15.14 -5.55 7.85
C ASP A 153 -14.04 -4.97 8.73
N VAL A 154 -12.90 -4.62 8.10
CA VAL A 154 -11.73 -4.07 8.79
C VAL A 154 -11.23 -2.83 8.08
N LEU A 155 -10.91 -1.78 8.84
CA LEU A 155 -10.20 -0.59 8.37
C LEU A 155 -8.81 -0.58 9.00
N CYS A 156 -7.77 -0.40 8.18
CA CYS A 156 -6.38 -0.19 8.60
C CYS A 156 -5.97 1.22 8.20
N LEU A 157 -5.79 2.10 9.17
CA LEU A 157 -5.50 3.52 8.92
C LEU A 157 -4.07 3.86 9.35
N GLN A 158 -3.33 4.55 8.48
CA GLN A 158 -2.00 5.10 8.73
C GLN A 158 -2.11 6.63 8.77
N GLU A 159 -1.17 7.28 9.45
CA GLU A 159 -1.22 8.72 9.75
C GLU A 159 -2.58 9.14 10.34
N TYR A 160 -3.05 8.32 11.25
CA TYR A 160 -4.33 8.52 11.92
C TYR A 160 -4.26 9.70 12.89
N TYR A 161 -5.37 10.44 12.98
CA TYR A 161 -5.55 11.59 13.86
C TYR A 161 -6.90 11.52 14.55
N ASP A 162 -6.92 11.81 15.85
CA ASP A 162 -8.13 11.90 16.67
C ASP A 162 -8.04 13.05 17.68
N GLU A 163 -9.16 13.70 17.94
CA GLU A 163 -9.32 14.68 19.02
C GLU A 163 -10.38 14.18 20.01
N PRO A 164 -10.01 13.40 21.03
CA PRO A 164 -10.96 12.82 21.98
C PRO A 164 -11.81 13.87 22.69
N GLY A 165 -11.21 15.03 23.02
CA GLY A 165 -11.88 16.17 23.64
C GLY A 165 -12.80 16.96 22.70
N GLY A 166 -12.56 16.86 21.40
CA GLY A 166 -13.13 17.74 20.38
C GLY A 166 -12.60 19.16 20.46
N SER A 167 -12.46 19.83 19.31
CA SER A 167 -12.10 21.24 19.24
C SER A 167 -13.34 22.12 19.49
N LYS A 168 -13.13 23.31 20.11
CA LYS A 168 -14.18 24.32 20.22
C LYS A 168 -14.43 25.03 18.90
N GLU A 169 -13.42 25.07 18.02
CA GLU A 169 -13.47 25.82 16.76
C GLU A 169 -14.15 25.04 15.63
N ASP A 170 -14.03 23.69 15.61
CA ASP A 170 -14.51 22.84 14.51
C ASP A 170 -15.62 21.85 14.91
N GLY A 171 -16.20 22.01 16.09
CA GLY A 171 -17.42 21.33 16.49
C GLY A 171 -17.32 19.81 16.62
N SER A 172 -16.15 19.22 16.80
CA SER A 172 -15.94 17.76 16.92
C SER A 172 -15.71 16.99 15.62
N VAL A 173 -15.35 17.65 14.52
CA VAL A 173 -15.04 17.00 13.24
C VAL A 173 -14.05 15.84 13.41
N PHE A 174 -13.02 16.04 14.23
CA PHE A 174 -11.92 15.10 14.41
C PHE A 174 -12.08 14.10 15.57
N ARG A 175 -13.29 13.88 16.09
CA ARG A 175 -13.58 12.74 16.97
C ARG A 175 -13.67 11.45 16.15
N SER A 176 -12.60 11.15 15.44
CA SER A 176 -12.57 10.11 14.43
C SER A 176 -12.68 8.70 15.03
N GLU A 177 -12.12 8.43 16.23
CA GLU A 177 -12.32 7.15 16.90
C GLU A 177 -13.79 6.90 17.21
N ARG A 178 -14.50 7.91 17.69
CA ARG A 178 -15.94 7.80 17.92
C ARG A 178 -16.70 7.56 16.62
N ALA A 179 -16.39 8.35 15.59
CA ALA A 179 -17.08 8.29 14.29
C ALA A 179 -16.86 6.96 13.57
N LEU A 180 -15.64 6.44 13.55
CA LEU A 180 -15.26 5.22 12.82
C LEU A 180 -15.49 3.95 13.65
N GLY A 181 -15.42 4.05 14.99
CA GLY A 181 -15.55 2.95 15.94
C GLY A 181 -16.98 2.76 16.42
N ARG A 182 -17.25 3.18 17.64
CA ARG A 182 -18.50 2.88 18.36
C ARG A 182 -19.77 3.32 17.64
N ALA A 183 -19.76 4.51 17.01
CA ALA A 183 -20.92 5.02 16.28
C ALA A 183 -21.30 4.15 15.06
N ASN A 184 -20.38 3.36 14.54
CA ASN A 184 -20.56 2.46 13.40
C ASN A 184 -20.47 0.98 13.74
N GLY A 185 -20.57 0.63 15.03
CA GLY A 185 -20.56 -0.75 15.49
C GLY A 185 -19.22 -1.48 15.23
N ARG A 186 -18.10 -0.73 15.23
CA ARG A 186 -16.76 -1.29 15.12
C ARG A 186 -16.02 -1.24 16.46
N HIS A 187 -15.25 -2.29 16.73
CA HIS A 187 -14.23 -2.29 17.76
C HIS A 187 -13.02 -1.50 17.25
N SER A 188 -12.35 -0.75 18.12
CA SER A 188 -11.18 0.06 17.79
C SER A 188 -9.93 -0.40 18.51
N PHE A 189 -8.81 -0.30 17.83
CA PHE A 189 -7.47 -0.33 18.39
C PHE A 189 -6.68 0.83 17.80
N VAL A 190 -6.47 1.87 18.58
CA VAL A 190 -5.64 3.03 18.24
C VAL A 190 -4.28 2.87 18.91
N SER A 191 -3.21 3.09 18.14
CA SER A 191 -1.82 3.12 18.60
C SER A 191 -1.31 4.55 18.48
N THR A 192 -1.38 5.30 19.57
CA THR A 192 -0.93 6.69 19.65
C THR A 192 0.59 6.74 19.78
N THR A 193 1.25 7.49 18.90
CA THR A 193 2.70 7.74 18.92
C THR A 193 3.06 9.12 19.43
N LEU A 194 2.15 10.07 19.32
CA LEU A 194 2.30 11.44 19.77
C LEU A 194 0.95 11.97 20.26
N THR A 195 0.95 12.65 21.40
CA THR A 195 -0.17 13.49 21.84
C THR A 195 0.33 14.92 21.93
N ASN A 196 -0.39 15.85 21.32
CA ASN A 196 -0.03 17.27 21.35
C ASN A 196 -0.60 18.01 22.58
N ALA A 197 -0.31 19.31 22.70
CA ALA A 197 -0.71 20.12 23.86
C ALA A 197 -2.22 20.29 24.04
N ILE A 198 -3.01 20.08 22.98
CA ILE A 198 -4.49 20.13 23.04
C ILE A 198 -5.13 18.75 23.28
N GLY A 199 -4.31 17.72 23.50
CA GLY A 199 -4.76 16.34 23.74
C GLY A 199 -5.12 15.57 22.44
N ALA A 200 -4.80 16.10 21.28
CA ALA A 200 -5.01 15.40 20.02
C ALA A 200 -3.95 14.31 19.81
N GLU A 201 -4.37 13.17 19.29
CA GLU A 201 -3.60 11.95 19.19
C GLU A 201 -3.24 11.66 17.72
N PHE A 202 -1.98 11.29 17.51
CA PHE A 202 -1.41 10.93 16.20
C PHE A 202 -0.89 9.50 16.25
N GLY A 203 -1.14 8.72 15.20
CA GLY A 203 -0.66 7.35 15.17
C GLY A 203 -1.24 6.50 14.05
N MET A 204 -1.65 5.30 14.39
CA MET A 204 -2.30 4.35 13.49
C MET A 204 -3.51 3.73 14.17
N ALA A 205 -4.46 3.22 13.38
CA ALA A 205 -5.66 2.60 13.91
C ALA A 205 -6.09 1.35 13.12
N ILE A 206 -6.70 0.40 13.84
CA ILE A 206 -7.47 -0.72 13.27
C ILE A 206 -8.88 -0.60 13.81
N PHE A 207 -9.87 -0.52 12.91
CA PHE A 207 -11.28 -0.61 13.25
C PHE A 207 -11.86 -1.90 12.67
N SER A 208 -12.63 -2.65 13.45
CA SER A 208 -13.12 -3.96 13.05
C SER A 208 -14.58 -4.17 13.44
N ARG A 209 -15.38 -4.74 12.52
CA ARG A 209 -16.71 -5.29 12.84
C ARG A 209 -16.63 -6.59 13.62
N PHE A 210 -15.45 -7.21 13.66
CA PHE A 210 -15.16 -8.41 14.45
C PHE A 210 -14.56 -8.02 15.80
N VAL A 211 -14.82 -8.82 16.83
CA VAL A 211 -14.29 -8.56 18.17
C VAL A 211 -12.76 -8.66 18.17
N ILE A 212 -12.09 -7.66 18.70
CA ILE A 212 -10.65 -7.66 18.94
C ILE A 212 -10.37 -8.34 20.27
N VAL A 213 -9.70 -9.51 20.24
CA VAL A 213 -9.41 -10.31 21.45
C VAL A 213 -7.97 -10.16 21.92
N ARG A 214 -7.03 -9.88 20.99
CA ARG A 214 -5.62 -9.58 21.30
C ARG A 214 -5.12 -8.50 20.33
N ARG A 215 -4.13 -7.74 20.78
CA ARG A 215 -3.56 -6.67 19.99
C ARG A 215 -2.10 -6.41 20.41
N GLY A 216 -1.33 -5.83 19.53
CA GLY A 216 0.06 -5.48 19.84
C GLY A 216 0.65 -4.49 18.84
N VAL A 217 1.73 -3.87 19.25
CA VAL A 217 2.49 -2.90 18.46
C VAL A 217 3.90 -3.42 18.24
N ILE A 218 4.43 -3.20 17.04
CA ILE A 218 5.81 -3.50 16.66
C ILE A 218 6.50 -2.14 16.42
N PRO A 219 7.21 -1.60 17.41
CA PRO A 219 7.85 -0.30 17.29
C PRO A 219 9.08 -0.39 16.39
N PHE A 220 9.33 0.63 15.57
CA PHE A 220 10.50 0.73 14.69
C PHE A 220 11.57 1.71 15.21
N GLY A 221 11.53 2.01 16.49
CA GLY A 221 12.47 2.89 17.20
C GLY A 221 11.73 3.80 18.17
N LYS A 222 12.48 4.36 19.13
CA LYS A 222 11.92 5.15 20.25
C LYS A 222 11.29 6.49 19.80
N LEU A 223 11.77 7.04 18.68
CA LEU A 223 11.37 8.37 18.18
C LEU A 223 10.65 8.29 16.83
N SER A 224 10.36 7.08 16.34
CA SER A 224 9.69 6.90 15.05
C SER A 224 8.18 6.96 15.22
N GLN A 225 7.50 7.78 14.43
CA GLN A 225 6.04 7.72 14.27
C GLN A 225 5.62 6.52 13.39
N ASN A 226 6.56 5.98 12.60
CA ASN A 226 6.36 4.79 11.83
C ASN A 226 6.44 3.56 12.74
N HIS A 227 5.47 2.66 12.61
CA HIS A 227 5.41 1.39 13.34
C HIS A 227 4.51 0.41 12.60
N ALA A 228 4.44 -0.80 13.09
CA ALA A 228 3.39 -1.75 12.71
C ALA A 228 2.53 -2.07 13.92
N MET A 229 1.30 -2.44 13.69
CA MET A 229 0.39 -2.93 14.71
C MET A 229 -0.38 -4.14 14.20
N TRP A 230 -0.87 -4.98 15.11
CA TRP A 230 -1.66 -6.16 14.77
C TRP A 230 -2.81 -6.36 15.74
N ALA A 231 -3.87 -6.98 15.24
CA ALA A 231 -5.03 -7.37 16.04
C ALA A 231 -5.49 -8.79 15.67
N ASP A 232 -5.84 -9.58 16.69
CA ASP A 232 -6.53 -10.87 16.55
C ASP A 232 -8.03 -10.61 16.60
N LEU A 233 -8.71 -10.96 15.51
CA LEU A 233 -10.11 -10.69 15.26
C LEU A 233 -10.90 -11.97 15.23
N VAL A 234 -11.93 -12.10 16.08
CA VAL A 234 -12.83 -13.25 16.11
C VAL A 234 -13.99 -13.01 15.16
N ARG A 235 -14.06 -13.80 14.08
CA ARG A 235 -15.19 -13.81 13.16
C ARG A 235 -16.30 -14.70 13.74
N PRO A 236 -17.55 -14.19 13.82
CA PRO A 236 -18.66 -14.99 14.32
C PRO A 236 -19.02 -16.13 13.35
N ALA A 237 -19.63 -17.21 13.84
CA ALA A 237 -20.00 -18.38 13.06
C ALA A 237 -20.74 -18.06 11.74
N ALA A 238 -21.64 -17.07 11.76
CA ALA A 238 -22.38 -16.61 10.59
C ALA A 238 -21.49 -16.02 9.48
N ARG A 239 -20.26 -15.60 9.81
CA ARG A 239 -19.30 -14.97 8.90
C ARG A 239 -18.18 -15.88 8.44
N THR A 240 -18.14 -17.14 8.90
CA THR A 240 -17.05 -18.08 8.56
C THR A 240 -17.43 -19.07 7.46
N GLY A 241 -18.71 -19.28 7.21
CA GLY A 241 -19.22 -20.34 6.31
C GLY A 241 -18.96 -21.75 6.84
N ARG A 242 -18.43 -21.89 8.08
CA ARG A 242 -18.09 -23.18 8.72
C ARG A 242 -18.97 -23.51 9.91
N GLY A 243 -19.95 -22.65 10.24
CA GLY A 243 -20.86 -22.82 11.36
C GLY A 243 -20.22 -22.68 12.76
N ARG A 244 -18.95 -22.28 12.84
CA ARG A 244 -18.22 -22.02 14.09
C ARG A 244 -17.38 -20.76 13.97
N PRO A 245 -17.12 -20.03 15.07
CA PRO A 245 -16.20 -18.89 15.07
C PRO A 245 -14.79 -19.30 14.67
N ASP A 246 -14.04 -18.39 14.07
CA ASP A 246 -12.61 -18.55 13.86
C ASP A 246 -11.89 -17.21 14.16
N THR A 247 -10.57 -17.28 14.29
CA THR A 247 -9.74 -16.11 14.57
C THR A 247 -8.77 -15.88 13.42
N ILE A 248 -8.62 -14.61 13.04
CA ILE A 248 -7.66 -14.15 12.04
C ILE A 248 -6.76 -13.10 12.66
N ARG A 249 -5.56 -12.92 12.15
CA ARG A 249 -4.66 -11.83 12.53
C ARG A 249 -4.52 -10.82 11.40
N VAL A 250 -4.78 -9.56 11.70
CA VAL A 250 -4.61 -8.44 10.77
C VAL A 250 -3.44 -7.58 11.23
N PHE A 251 -2.51 -7.32 10.30
CA PHE A 251 -1.41 -6.38 10.48
C PHE A 251 -1.74 -5.09 9.73
N ASN A 252 -1.47 -3.95 10.38
CA ASN A 252 -1.49 -2.62 9.78
C ASN A 252 -0.07 -2.05 9.87
N LEU A 253 0.52 -1.66 8.72
CA LEU A 253 1.89 -1.20 8.61
C LEU A 253 1.95 0.24 8.14
N HIS A 254 2.89 1.00 8.74
CA HIS A 254 3.38 2.25 8.17
C HIS A 254 4.90 2.24 8.28
N LEU A 255 5.57 1.86 7.19
CA LEU A 255 7.03 1.75 7.15
C LEU A 255 7.67 3.14 6.94
N GLN A 256 8.97 3.21 7.20
CA GLN A 256 9.73 4.46 7.16
C GLN A 256 9.57 5.19 5.84
N SER A 257 9.04 6.40 5.89
CA SER A 257 9.00 7.30 4.75
C SER A 257 10.40 7.81 4.40
N MET A 258 10.56 8.29 3.17
CA MET A 258 11.79 8.97 2.76
C MET A 258 11.92 10.37 3.38
N ALA A 259 10.91 10.81 4.15
CA ALA A 259 10.80 12.16 4.73
C ALA A 259 11.09 13.28 3.69
N MET A 260 10.70 13.04 2.44
CA MET A 260 10.81 14.02 1.35
C MET A 260 9.45 14.66 1.18
N ALA A 261 9.32 15.91 1.65
CA ALA A 261 8.12 16.67 1.35
C ALA A 261 8.06 16.97 -0.16
N ASP A 262 6.86 16.97 -0.74
CA ASP A 262 6.64 17.36 -2.14
C ASP A 262 7.26 18.73 -2.48
N ALA A 263 7.30 19.65 -1.50
CA ALA A 263 7.96 20.93 -1.62
C ALA A 263 9.49 20.82 -1.78
N ASP A 264 10.14 19.82 -1.12
CA ASP A 264 11.59 19.60 -1.27
C ASP A 264 11.93 19.07 -2.66
N ILE A 265 11.09 18.18 -3.19
CA ILE A 265 11.22 17.63 -4.54
C ILE A 265 11.00 18.73 -5.58
N ALA A 266 9.95 19.55 -5.42
CA ALA A 266 9.67 20.67 -6.29
C ALA A 266 10.85 21.64 -6.37
N LYS A 267 11.29 22.14 -5.22
CA LYS A 267 12.44 23.07 -5.15
C LYS A 267 13.74 22.48 -5.67
N ALA A 268 13.93 21.15 -5.59
CA ALA A 268 15.11 20.49 -6.16
C ALA A 268 15.05 20.41 -7.69
N THR A 269 13.84 20.28 -8.27
CA THR A 269 13.64 20.12 -9.72
C THR A 269 13.47 21.44 -10.48
N GLU A 270 13.30 22.57 -9.77
CA GLU A 270 13.14 23.90 -10.38
C GLU A 270 14.36 24.36 -11.18
N SER A 271 15.57 23.94 -10.79
CA SER A 271 16.79 24.30 -11.53
C SER A 271 17.89 23.25 -11.38
N ARG A 272 18.82 23.22 -12.37
CA ARG A 272 20.02 22.36 -12.28
C ARG A 272 20.90 22.68 -11.06
N ALA A 273 20.98 23.95 -10.66
CA ALA A 273 21.72 24.39 -9.49
C ALA A 273 21.03 23.92 -8.19
N GLY A 274 19.71 24.06 -8.08
CA GLY A 274 18.91 23.56 -6.98
C GLY A 274 19.02 22.05 -6.82
N LEU A 275 18.99 21.31 -7.94
CA LEU A 275 19.17 19.86 -7.93
C LEU A 275 20.56 19.47 -7.40
N ARG A 276 21.64 20.08 -7.89
CA ARG A 276 23.02 19.81 -7.43
C ARG A 276 23.19 20.07 -5.94
N GLN A 277 22.60 21.15 -5.43
CA GLN A 277 22.71 21.53 -4.02
C GLN A 277 21.94 20.57 -3.09
N LYS A 278 20.75 20.10 -3.51
CA LYS A 278 19.86 19.28 -2.68
C LYS A 278 20.02 17.78 -2.87
N ALA A 279 20.57 17.34 -4.02
CA ALA A 279 20.71 15.93 -4.36
C ALA A 279 21.44 15.09 -3.27
N PRO A 280 22.55 15.56 -2.65
CA PRO A 280 23.22 14.76 -1.60
C PRO A 280 22.32 14.50 -0.38
N ASN A 281 21.50 15.49 0.00
CA ASN A 281 20.58 15.36 1.12
C ASN A 281 19.38 14.44 0.78
N LEU A 282 18.81 14.58 -0.41
CA LEU A 282 17.75 13.71 -0.91
C LEU A 282 18.24 12.26 -1.01
N LEU A 283 19.46 12.06 -1.53
CA LEU A 283 20.07 10.74 -1.65
C LEU A 283 20.32 10.09 -0.28
N ARG A 284 20.78 10.87 0.69
CA ARG A 284 20.96 10.40 2.07
C ARG A 284 19.62 9.99 2.70
N ARG A 285 18.56 10.80 2.55
CA ARG A 285 17.22 10.48 3.05
C ARG A 285 16.68 9.22 2.39
N PHE A 286 16.81 9.11 1.08
CA PHE A 286 16.41 7.93 0.30
C PHE A 286 17.11 6.66 0.81
N ARG A 287 18.46 6.71 0.93
CA ARG A 287 19.25 5.62 1.49
C ARG A 287 18.78 5.23 2.89
N ASN A 288 18.65 6.21 3.78
CA ASN A 288 18.26 5.94 5.17
C ASN A 288 16.85 5.32 5.26
N GLY A 289 15.91 5.81 4.46
CA GLY A 289 14.58 5.22 4.36
C GLY A 289 14.63 3.76 3.88
N ALA A 290 15.36 3.47 2.81
CA ALA A 290 15.48 2.12 2.27
C ALA A 290 16.15 1.13 3.26
N VAL A 291 17.21 1.57 3.95
CA VAL A 291 17.88 0.76 5.00
C VAL A 291 16.93 0.47 6.15
N ALA A 292 16.19 1.49 6.61
CA ALA A 292 15.23 1.33 7.70
C ALA A 292 14.09 0.36 7.32
N ARG A 293 13.48 0.52 6.15
CA ARG A 293 12.39 -0.36 5.69
C ARG A 293 12.81 -1.82 5.59
N GLY A 294 14.03 -2.10 5.10
CA GLY A 294 14.54 -3.47 5.08
C GLY A 294 14.60 -4.12 6.45
N ALA A 295 15.07 -3.41 7.49
CA ALA A 295 15.09 -3.92 8.85
C ALA A 295 13.69 -4.03 9.48
N GLN A 296 12.81 -3.10 9.12
CA GLN A 296 11.41 -3.08 9.59
C GLN A 296 10.63 -4.27 9.04
N VAL A 297 10.76 -4.58 7.74
CA VAL A 297 10.08 -5.72 7.14
C VAL A 297 10.58 -7.05 7.71
N ASP A 298 11.88 -7.20 7.96
CA ASP A 298 12.45 -8.39 8.61
C ASP A 298 11.79 -8.62 9.98
N THR A 299 11.60 -7.53 10.76
CA THR A 299 10.94 -7.58 12.08
C THR A 299 9.46 -7.96 11.97
N VAL A 300 8.74 -7.41 10.99
CA VAL A 300 7.33 -7.73 10.74
C VAL A 300 7.18 -9.20 10.34
N LEU A 301 8.00 -9.71 9.43
CA LEU A 301 7.98 -11.10 9.01
C LEU A 301 8.25 -12.08 10.16
N ALA A 302 9.19 -11.74 11.05
CA ALA A 302 9.42 -12.52 12.27
C ALA A 302 8.18 -12.57 13.20
N CYS A 303 7.35 -11.52 13.22
CA CYS A 303 6.09 -11.51 13.96
C CYS A 303 4.99 -12.29 13.22
N ILE A 304 4.95 -12.22 11.88
CA ILE A 304 4.02 -12.99 11.04
C ILE A 304 4.25 -14.48 11.20
N ALA A 305 5.51 -14.93 11.15
CA ALA A 305 5.90 -16.33 11.32
C ALA A 305 5.46 -16.93 12.65
N ARG A 306 5.30 -16.11 13.70
CA ARG A 306 4.81 -16.54 15.03
C ARG A 306 3.29 -16.45 15.16
N SER A 307 2.57 -16.07 14.11
CA SER A 307 1.12 -15.97 14.19
C SER A 307 0.47 -17.35 14.25
N PRO A 308 -0.36 -17.65 15.28
CA PRO A 308 -1.11 -18.90 15.32
C PRO A 308 -2.35 -18.85 14.41
N TYR A 309 -2.62 -17.73 13.77
CA TYR A 309 -3.82 -17.48 12.98
C TYR A 309 -3.50 -17.10 11.54
N PRO A 310 -4.43 -17.36 10.60
CA PRO A 310 -4.31 -16.86 9.23
C PRO A 310 -4.10 -15.33 9.19
N VAL A 311 -3.09 -14.89 8.44
CA VAL A 311 -2.65 -13.49 8.43
C VAL A 311 -3.21 -12.74 7.23
N LEU A 312 -3.70 -11.53 7.48
CA LEU A 312 -3.87 -10.46 6.50
C LEU A 312 -2.97 -9.29 6.89
N LEU A 313 -2.38 -8.63 5.90
CA LEU A 313 -1.50 -7.49 6.10
C LEU A 313 -1.90 -6.37 5.14
N ALA A 314 -1.97 -5.16 5.65
CA ALA A 314 -2.24 -3.96 4.84
C ALA A 314 -1.43 -2.78 5.37
N GLY A 315 -1.20 -1.80 4.51
CA GLY A 315 -0.62 -0.54 4.94
C GLY A 315 0.27 0.13 3.89
N ASP A 316 0.82 1.26 4.30
CA ASP A 316 1.77 2.03 3.54
C ASP A 316 3.19 1.50 3.76
N LEU A 317 3.75 0.87 2.74
CA LEU A 317 5.12 0.36 2.76
C LEU A 317 6.15 1.43 2.45
N ASN A 318 5.74 2.61 1.96
CA ASN A 318 6.64 3.64 1.45
C ASN A 318 7.67 3.12 0.42
N ASP A 319 7.37 1.96 -0.19
CA ASP A 319 8.24 1.27 -1.15
C ASP A 319 7.41 0.69 -2.31
N PRO A 320 7.90 0.80 -3.56
CA PRO A 320 7.21 0.26 -4.72
C PRO A 320 7.34 -1.27 -4.82
N PRO A 321 6.60 -1.93 -5.75
CA PRO A 321 6.58 -3.39 -5.90
C PRO A 321 7.89 -4.05 -6.37
N TYR A 322 8.90 -3.26 -6.66
CA TYR A 322 10.24 -3.70 -7.08
C TYR A 322 11.30 -3.36 -6.04
N SER A 323 10.96 -3.40 -4.77
CA SER A 323 11.86 -3.17 -3.65
C SER A 323 12.16 -4.45 -2.89
N TYR A 324 13.24 -4.45 -2.14
CA TYR A 324 13.57 -5.51 -1.17
C TYR A 324 12.41 -5.74 -0.19
N THR A 325 11.83 -4.66 0.34
CA THR A 325 10.71 -4.70 1.28
C THR A 325 9.51 -5.46 0.73
N TYR A 326 9.11 -5.15 -0.52
CA TYR A 326 8.01 -5.85 -1.17
C TYR A 326 8.36 -7.31 -1.45
N ASP A 327 9.57 -7.56 -1.92
CA ASP A 327 10.02 -8.90 -2.31
C ASP A 327 10.00 -9.87 -1.13
N GLN A 328 10.53 -9.44 0.02
CA GLN A 328 10.49 -10.24 1.25
C GLN A 328 9.06 -10.57 1.71
N LEU A 329 8.12 -9.63 1.57
CA LEU A 329 6.71 -9.91 1.89
C LEU A 329 6.07 -10.85 0.85
N ALA A 330 6.43 -10.70 -0.43
CA ALA A 330 5.85 -11.49 -1.51
C ALA A 330 6.37 -12.94 -1.55
N ASP A 331 7.52 -13.23 -0.93
CA ASP A 331 8.04 -14.58 -0.75
C ASP A 331 7.18 -15.41 0.23
N GLU A 332 6.61 -14.77 1.25
CA GLU A 332 5.82 -15.41 2.30
C GLU A 332 4.29 -15.25 2.11
N LEU A 333 3.87 -14.20 1.43
CA LEU A 333 2.47 -13.78 1.35
C LEU A 333 2.06 -13.49 -0.10
N GLN A 334 0.78 -13.67 -0.42
CA GLN A 334 0.20 -13.31 -1.71
C GLN A 334 -0.16 -11.81 -1.73
N ASN A 335 0.41 -11.03 -2.65
CA ASN A 335 -0.02 -9.64 -2.83
C ASN A 335 -1.39 -9.58 -3.52
N ALA A 336 -2.32 -8.81 -2.95
CA ALA A 336 -3.69 -8.77 -3.44
C ALA A 336 -3.80 -8.17 -4.85
N TRP A 337 -3.09 -7.07 -5.13
CA TRP A 337 -3.12 -6.45 -6.47
C TRP A 337 -2.49 -7.34 -7.53
N ALA A 338 -1.33 -7.91 -7.26
CA ALA A 338 -0.65 -8.81 -8.20
C ALA A 338 -1.46 -10.07 -8.49
N THR A 339 -2.33 -10.51 -7.56
CA THR A 339 -3.13 -11.74 -7.69
C THR A 339 -4.44 -11.52 -8.45
N VAL A 340 -5.12 -10.39 -8.30
CA VAL A 340 -6.47 -10.18 -8.88
C VAL A 340 -6.68 -8.75 -9.42
N GLY A 341 -5.68 -7.89 -9.37
CA GLY A 341 -5.80 -6.51 -9.85
C GLY A 341 -5.89 -6.39 -11.36
N LEU A 342 -6.19 -5.19 -11.85
CA LEU A 342 -6.15 -4.82 -13.25
C LEU A 342 -5.42 -3.50 -13.45
N GLY A 343 -4.37 -3.53 -14.27
CA GLY A 343 -3.53 -2.37 -14.55
C GLY A 343 -2.43 -2.12 -13.50
N PRO A 344 -1.87 -0.91 -13.44
CA PRO A 344 -0.72 -0.59 -12.59
C PRO A 344 -1.06 -0.41 -11.10
N GLY A 345 -2.31 -0.05 -10.77
CA GLY A 345 -2.79 0.08 -9.39
C GLY A 345 -2.09 1.16 -8.55
N PHE A 346 -1.74 2.29 -9.14
CA PHE A 346 -1.09 3.38 -8.43
C PHE A 346 -1.93 3.88 -7.25
N THR A 347 -1.29 4.02 -6.09
CA THR A 347 -1.95 4.43 -4.83
C THR A 347 -1.50 5.81 -4.35
N TYR A 348 -0.32 6.28 -4.75
CA TYR A 348 0.16 7.61 -4.38
C TYR A 348 -0.40 8.69 -5.30
N ASN A 349 -0.97 9.74 -4.70
CA ASN A 349 -1.63 10.88 -5.37
C ASN A 349 -0.84 12.19 -5.18
N GLY A 350 0.42 12.12 -4.79
CA GLY A 350 1.30 13.27 -4.66
C GLY A 350 2.06 13.59 -5.96
N ARG A 351 3.12 14.40 -5.86
CA ARG A 351 3.88 14.91 -7.02
C ARG A 351 4.67 13.88 -7.81
N LEU A 352 4.96 12.72 -7.23
CA LEU A 352 5.62 11.62 -7.93
C LEU A 352 4.57 10.64 -8.43
N PRO A 353 4.05 10.81 -9.66
CA PRO A 353 2.98 9.97 -10.17
C PRO A 353 3.49 8.55 -10.44
N GLY A 354 2.57 7.59 -10.42
CA GLY A 354 2.88 6.24 -10.84
C GLY A 354 3.46 5.35 -9.74
N LEU A 355 3.33 5.71 -8.48
CA LEU A 355 3.76 4.89 -7.35
C LEU A 355 2.58 4.09 -6.77
N ARG A 356 2.84 2.81 -6.48
CA ARG A 356 1.98 1.96 -5.66
C ARG A 356 2.76 1.57 -4.42
N ILE A 357 2.57 2.30 -3.35
CA ILE A 357 3.27 2.14 -2.07
C ILE A 357 2.35 1.60 -0.97
N ASP A 358 1.05 1.74 -1.13
CA ASP A 358 0.05 1.10 -0.28
C ASP A 358 -0.23 -0.31 -0.81
N GLN A 359 -0.06 -1.31 0.04
CA GLN A 359 -0.11 -2.71 -0.35
C GLN A 359 -1.03 -3.50 0.58
N GLN A 360 -1.59 -4.59 0.04
CA GLN A 360 -2.26 -5.60 0.85
C GLN A 360 -1.73 -6.98 0.50
N PHE A 361 -1.52 -7.80 1.53
CA PHE A 361 -1.03 -9.16 1.42
C PHE A 361 -1.86 -10.13 2.26
N ALA A 362 -1.85 -11.38 1.86
CA ALA A 362 -2.57 -12.45 2.54
C ALA A 362 -1.71 -13.72 2.66
N GLY A 363 -1.76 -14.37 3.81
CA GLY A 363 -1.10 -15.66 4.02
C GLY A 363 -1.64 -16.76 3.09
N PRO A 364 -0.93 -17.91 2.98
CA PRO A 364 -1.29 -18.97 2.04
C PRO A 364 -2.66 -19.61 2.30
N GLN A 365 -3.20 -19.45 3.52
CA GLN A 365 -4.53 -19.93 3.89
C GLN A 365 -5.67 -19.15 3.22
N TRP A 366 -5.37 -17.99 2.63
CA TRP A 366 -6.35 -17.14 2.01
C TRP A 366 -6.40 -17.32 0.50
N GLN A 367 -7.57 -17.09 -0.08
CA GLN A 367 -7.79 -16.81 -1.48
C GLN A 367 -8.14 -15.33 -1.63
N VAL A 368 -7.35 -14.58 -2.37
CA VAL A 368 -7.70 -13.22 -2.76
C VAL A 368 -8.84 -13.28 -3.77
N ARG A 369 -9.94 -12.54 -3.51
CA ARG A 369 -11.14 -12.54 -4.33
C ARG A 369 -11.32 -11.24 -5.10
N GLY A 370 -10.85 -10.13 -4.56
CA GLY A 370 -10.95 -8.82 -5.16
C GLY A 370 -9.92 -7.87 -4.59
N CYS A 371 -9.46 -6.91 -5.41
CA CYS A 371 -8.63 -5.80 -4.98
C CYS A 371 -8.94 -4.56 -5.84
N ARG A 372 -9.07 -3.41 -5.20
CA ARG A 372 -9.43 -2.15 -5.82
C ARG A 372 -8.68 -0.99 -5.19
N VAL A 373 -8.33 0.00 -6.00
CA VAL A 373 -7.86 1.32 -5.55
C VAL A 373 -8.99 2.33 -5.77
N HIS A 374 -9.39 3.02 -4.72
CA HIS A 374 -10.47 4.03 -4.73
C HIS A 374 -9.95 5.39 -5.19
N ARG A 375 -9.72 5.54 -6.49
CA ARG A 375 -9.18 6.79 -7.07
C ARG A 375 -10.17 7.94 -7.05
N GLU A 376 -11.44 7.68 -6.86
CA GLU A 376 -12.49 8.66 -6.65
C GLU A 376 -12.33 9.38 -5.30
N ILE A 377 -11.55 8.83 -4.37
CA ILE A 377 -11.27 9.40 -3.05
C ILE A 377 -9.90 10.09 -3.09
N ASN A 378 -9.91 11.38 -3.27
CA ASN A 378 -8.72 12.21 -3.45
C ASN A 378 -8.50 13.20 -2.28
N TRP A 379 -8.95 12.85 -1.07
CA TRP A 379 -8.82 13.66 0.12
C TRP A 379 -7.49 13.46 0.88
N SER A 380 -6.67 12.54 0.41
CA SER A 380 -5.30 12.32 0.88
C SER A 380 -4.34 12.34 -0.31
N ASP A 381 -3.05 12.42 -0.05
CA ASP A 381 -2.01 12.12 -1.04
C ASP A 381 -1.83 10.60 -1.28
N HIS A 382 -2.70 9.78 -0.68
CA HIS A 382 -2.84 8.36 -0.94
C HIS A 382 -4.28 8.00 -1.30
N PHE A 383 -4.46 7.13 -2.27
CA PHE A 383 -5.76 6.53 -2.59
C PHE A 383 -5.98 5.30 -1.71
N PRO A 384 -7.17 5.16 -1.07
CA PRO A 384 -7.49 3.97 -0.30
C PRO A 384 -7.48 2.69 -1.15
N VAL A 385 -7.06 1.58 -0.54
CA VAL A 385 -7.03 0.26 -1.17
C VAL A 385 -8.00 -0.65 -0.43
N GLU A 386 -8.92 -1.29 -1.15
CA GLU A 386 -9.86 -2.28 -0.62
C GLU A 386 -9.58 -3.64 -1.24
N ALA A 387 -9.57 -4.70 -0.41
CA ALA A 387 -9.47 -6.06 -0.90
C ALA A 387 -10.40 -7.02 -0.14
N VAL A 388 -10.75 -8.12 -0.81
CA VAL A 388 -11.65 -9.17 -0.30
C VAL A 388 -10.93 -10.50 -0.31
N TYR A 389 -11.05 -11.21 0.79
CA TYR A 389 -10.37 -12.46 1.05
C TYR A 389 -11.34 -13.56 1.50
N ARG A 390 -11.14 -14.77 1.02
CA ARG A 390 -11.86 -15.96 1.48
C ARG A 390 -10.88 -16.95 2.10
N LEU A 391 -11.15 -17.41 3.31
CA LEU A 391 -10.36 -18.46 3.94
C LEU A 391 -10.63 -19.80 3.24
N ARG A 392 -9.56 -20.50 2.86
CA ARG A 392 -9.61 -21.80 2.15
C ARG A 392 -10.09 -22.94 3.05
#